data_70c2374d381b50459125b5c492149a36
#
_entry.id   70c2374d381b50459125b5c492149a36
#
_cell.length_a   1.000
_cell.length_b   1.000
_cell.length_c   1.000
_cell.angle_alpha   90.00
_cell.angle_beta   90.00
_cell.angle_gamma   90.00
#
_symmetry.space_group_name_H-M   'P 1'
#
loop_
_entity.id
_entity.type
_entity.pdbx_description
1 polymer ?
#
loop_
_entity_poly.entity_id
_entity_poly.type
_entity_poly.pdbx_seq_one_letter_code
_entity_poly.pdbx_strand_id
1 'polypeptide(L)'
;MKNYILAIFLVIGMVNANAQVKTSAQEVAPELVKQREELKTLIITNYLGIKNSLVVSDSKKTAAAASEFSANFGKFKFKKLTLEEMNAATTARKSIKELADSIAIAPSINEQRKLMEKLSEKFWVIIDKVKPENMPLYQQKCPMMGTTWVSNEKKIENPYYPKNMLTCGEVIAEK
;
A
#
# COMPACT_ATOMS: atom_id res chain seq x y z
N MET A 1 22.75 -72.83 48.06
CA MET A 1 22.20 -71.48 48.18
C MET A 1 22.79 -70.70 47.01
N LYS A 2 22.02 -70.45 45.96
CA LYS A 2 22.50 -69.88 44.71
C LYS A 2 22.11 -68.37 44.66
N ASN A 3 23.12 -67.49 44.61
CA ASN A 3 22.88 -66.06 44.43
C ASN A 3 22.72 -65.77 42.94
N TYR A 4 21.57 -65.22 42.60
CA TYR A 4 21.34 -64.65 41.23
C TYR A 4 21.56 -63.17 41.29
N ILE A 5 22.65 -62.72 40.58
CA ILE A 5 22.94 -61.29 40.37
C ILE A 5 22.18 -60.91 39.09
N LEU A 6 21.19 -60.05 39.24
CA LEU A 6 20.43 -59.50 38.14
C LEU A 6 21.14 -58.25 37.61
N ALA A 7 21.77 -58.38 36.43
CA ALA A 7 22.40 -57.25 35.74
C ALA A 7 21.31 -56.48 34.98
N ILE A 8 21.03 -55.27 35.41
CA ILE A 8 20.13 -54.32 34.69
C ILE A 8 20.99 -53.55 33.70
N PHE A 9 20.82 -53.85 32.44
CA PHE A 9 21.37 -53.03 31.32
C PHE A 9 20.53 -51.79 31.14
N LEU A 10 21.08 -50.64 31.57
CA LEU A 10 20.50 -49.30 31.31
C LEU A 10 20.86 -48.89 29.89
N VAL A 11 19.93 -49.04 28.95
CA VAL A 11 20.09 -48.55 27.56
C VAL A 11 19.79 -47.05 27.58
N ILE A 12 20.85 -46.24 27.60
CA ILE A 12 20.74 -44.79 27.39
C ILE A 12 20.52 -44.55 25.91
N GLY A 13 19.27 -44.33 25.53
CA GLY A 13 18.88 -43.86 24.20
C GLY A 13 19.32 -42.43 24.01
N MET A 14 20.39 -42.20 23.21
CA MET A 14 20.74 -40.87 22.74
C MET A 14 19.68 -40.39 21.76
N VAL A 15 18.79 -39.53 22.25
CA VAL A 15 17.90 -38.77 21.41
C VAL A 15 18.70 -37.65 20.75
N ASN A 16 19.11 -37.86 19.49
CA ASN A 16 19.68 -36.79 18.66
C ASN A 16 18.56 -35.78 18.36
N ALA A 17 18.42 -34.77 19.21
CA ALA A 17 17.62 -33.60 18.91
C ALA A 17 18.37 -32.77 17.86
N ASN A 18 18.11 -33.04 16.58
CA ASN A 18 18.45 -32.14 15.49
C ASN A 18 17.62 -30.88 15.64
N ALA A 19 18.11 -29.92 16.41
CA ALA A 19 17.61 -28.56 16.42
C ALA A 19 17.93 -27.97 15.02
N GLN A 20 16.99 -28.09 14.09
CA GLN A 20 17.06 -27.33 12.84
C GLN A 20 17.02 -25.86 13.22
N VAL A 21 18.19 -25.23 13.19
CA VAL A 21 18.30 -23.77 13.18
C VAL A 21 17.59 -23.31 11.90
N LYS A 22 16.37 -22.82 12.05
CA LYS A 22 15.66 -22.15 10.96
C LYS A 22 16.46 -20.90 10.63
N THR A 23 17.28 -20.98 9.58
CA THR A 23 17.91 -19.81 9.00
C THR A 23 16.82 -18.83 8.58
N SER A 24 17.00 -17.55 8.90
CA SER A 24 16.04 -16.46 8.72
C SER A 24 15.69 -16.10 7.25
N ALA A 25 16.13 -16.89 6.30
CA ALA A 25 15.69 -16.90 4.90
C ALA A 25 14.49 -17.84 4.73
N GLN A 26 13.41 -17.58 5.47
CA GLN A 26 12.16 -18.29 5.21
C GLN A 26 11.66 -17.83 3.83
N GLU A 27 11.78 -18.71 2.85
CA GLU A 27 11.23 -18.52 1.51
C GLU A 27 9.75 -18.13 1.67
N VAL A 28 9.41 -16.90 1.28
CA VAL A 28 8.05 -16.41 1.43
C VAL A 28 7.19 -17.25 0.51
N ALA A 29 6.20 -17.96 1.06
CA ALA A 29 5.33 -18.83 0.28
C ALA A 29 4.80 -18.08 -0.96
N PRO A 30 4.87 -18.66 -2.18
CA PRO A 30 4.45 -18.00 -3.42
C PRO A 30 3.06 -17.37 -3.33
N GLU A 31 2.15 -18.01 -2.62
CA GLU A 31 0.79 -17.50 -2.36
C GLU A 31 0.79 -16.16 -1.61
N LEU A 32 1.67 -15.99 -0.62
CA LEU A 32 1.77 -14.71 0.12
C LEU A 32 2.35 -13.58 -0.76
N VAL A 33 3.23 -13.92 -1.71
CA VAL A 33 3.74 -12.95 -2.69
C VAL A 33 2.61 -12.51 -3.60
N LYS A 34 1.84 -13.45 -4.15
CA LYS A 34 0.69 -13.18 -5.00
C LYS A 34 -0.37 -12.32 -4.31
N GLN A 35 -0.79 -12.70 -3.10
CA GLN A 35 -1.76 -11.91 -2.32
C GLN A 35 -1.28 -10.48 -2.04
N ARG A 36 0.04 -10.30 -1.86
CA ARG A 36 0.61 -8.97 -1.68
C ARG A 36 0.54 -8.13 -2.95
N GLU A 37 0.85 -8.70 -4.12
CA GLU A 37 0.77 -8.00 -5.41
C GLU A 37 -0.70 -7.68 -5.77
N GLU A 38 -1.63 -8.58 -5.48
CA GLU A 38 -3.06 -8.31 -5.62
C GLU A 38 -3.51 -7.14 -4.73
N LEU A 39 -3.05 -7.09 -3.47
CA LEU A 39 -3.36 -5.99 -2.57
C LEU A 39 -2.75 -4.66 -3.06
N LYS A 40 -1.53 -4.66 -3.58
CA LYS A 40 -0.93 -3.46 -4.21
C LYS A 40 -1.76 -2.98 -5.39
N THR A 41 -2.18 -3.90 -6.26
CA THR A 41 -3.06 -3.60 -7.40
C THR A 41 -4.36 -2.97 -6.94
N LEU A 42 -5.02 -3.52 -5.92
CA LEU A 42 -6.24 -2.96 -5.36
C LEU A 42 -6.03 -1.55 -4.80
N ILE A 43 -4.95 -1.31 -4.07
CA ILE A 43 -4.62 0.02 -3.51
C ILE A 43 -4.50 1.06 -4.63
N ILE A 44 -3.72 0.75 -5.68
CA ILE A 44 -3.56 1.68 -6.81
C ILE A 44 -4.88 1.87 -7.56
N THR A 45 -5.62 0.80 -7.83
CA THR A 45 -6.93 0.87 -8.49
C THR A 45 -7.92 1.74 -7.73
N ASN A 46 -7.99 1.60 -6.40
CA ASN A 46 -8.88 2.43 -5.59
C ASN A 46 -8.42 3.90 -5.57
N TYR A 47 -7.12 4.19 -5.50
CA TYR A 47 -6.62 5.55 -5.64
C TYR A 47 -7.02 6.17 -7.00
N LEU A 48 -6.81 5.43 -8.09
CA LEU A 48 -7.22 5.86 -9.43
C LEU A 48 -8.75 6.01 -9.53
N GLY A 49 -9.50 5.20 -8.81
CA GLY A 49 -10.95 5.33 -8.67
C GLY A 49 -11.36 6.67 -8.06
N ILE A 50 -10.66 7.12 -7.00
CA ILE A 50 -10.88 8.45 -6.43
C ILE A 50 -10.58 9.53 -7.49
N LYS A 51 -9.38 9.48 -8.10
CA LYS A 51 -8.94 10.43 -9.13
C LYS A 51 -9.96 10.53 -10.26
N ASN A 52 -10.36 9.39 -10.84
CA ASN A 52 -11.25 9.35 -12.00
C ASN A 52 -12.67 9.84 -11.66
N SER A 53 -13.17 9.53 -10.46
CA SER A 53 -14.47 10.02 -9.99
C SER A 53 -14.48 11.55 -9.78
N LEU A 54 -13.35 12.12 -9.33
CA LEU A 54 -13.17 13.58 -9.25
C LEU A 54 -13.15 14.25 -10.62
N VAL A 55 -12.53 13.61 -11.63
CA VAL A 55 -12.53 14.10 -13.02
C VAL A 55 -13.96 14.26 -13.55
N VAL A 56 -14.82 13.28 -13.29
CA VAL A 56 -16.23 13.34 -13.72
C VAL A 56 -17.15 14.02 -12.69
N SER A 57 -16.60 14.57 -11.61
CA SER A 57 -17.33 15.25 -10.54
C SER A 57 -18.41 14.41 -9.85
N ASP A 58 -18.18 13.10 -9.73
CA ASP A 58 -19.08 12.17 -9.03
C ASP A 58 -18.67 12.02 -7.57
N SER A 59 -19.28 12.83 -6.69
CA SER A 59 -18.97 12.84 -5.27
C SER A 59 -19.28 11.51 -4.56
N LYS A 60 -20.33 10.79 -4.98
CA LYS A 60 -20.70 9.50 -4.37
C LYS A 60 -19.68 8.42 -4.70
N LYS A 61 -19.29 8.31 -5.98
CA LYS A 61 -18.24 7.37 -6.39
C LYS A 61 -16.89 7.73 -5.78
N THR A 62 -16.57 9.03 -5.66
CA THR A 62 -15.36 9.48 -4.97
C THR A 62 -15.33 9.00 -3.52
N ALA A 63 -16.43 9.17 -2.78
CA ALA A 63 -16.55 8.72 -1.40
C ALA A 63 -16.41 7.19 -1.27
N ALA A 64 -17.08 6.43 -2.13
CA ALA A 64 -16.98 4.97 -2.14
C ALA A 64 -15.55 4.49 -2.42
N ALA A 65 -14.90 5.02 -3.46
CA ALA A 65 -13.52 4.68 -3.81
C ALA A 65 -12.52 5.05 -2.70
N ALA A 66 -12.73 6.18 -2.01
CA ALA A 66 -11.91 6.59 -0.89
C ALA A 66 -12.04 5.64 0.32
N SER A 67 -13.26 5.17 0.60
CA SER A 67 -13.53 4.18 1.65
C SER A 67 -12.83 2.85 1.35
N GLU A 68 -12.92 2.37 0.11
CA GLU A 68 -12.25 1.15 -0.34
C GLU A 68 -10.72 1.30 -0.30
N PHE A 69 -10.19 2.44 -0.75
CA PHE A 69 -8.76 2.75 -0.65
C PHE A 69 -8.29 2.70 0.80
N SER A 70 -8.98 3.37 1.71
CA SER A 70 -8.65 3.38 3.14
C SER A 70 -8.62 1.96 3.73
N ALA A 71 -9.65 1.16 3.43
CA ALA A 71 -9.76 -0.22 3.91
C ALA A 71 -8.62 -1.12 3.40
N ASN A 72 -8.30 -1.05 2.11
CA ASN A 72 -7.25 -1.88 1.50
C ASN A 72 -5.84 -1.39 1.89
N PHE A 73 -5.63 -0.07 1.92
CA PHE A 73 -4.36 0.51 2.35
C PHE A 73 -4.06 0.21 3.83
N GLY A 74 -5.07 0.17 4.68
CA GLY A 74 -4.96 -0.23 6.08
C GLY A 74 -4.45 -1.67 6.29
N LYS A 75 -4.75 -2.58 5.36
CA LYS A 75 -4.27 -3.98 5.39
C LYS A 75 -2.80 -4.12 4.95
N PHE A 76 -2.26 -3.13 4.24
CA PHE A 76 -0.91 -3.21 3.69
C PHE A 76 0.15 -3.13 4.78
N LYS A 77 1.04 -4.13 4.82
CA LYS A 77 2.17 -4.18 5.76
C LYS A 77 3.46 -3.89 5.01
N PHE A 78 4.20 -2.88 5.44
CA PHE A 78 5.53 -2.63 4.93
C PHE A 78 6.48 -3.74 5.38
N LYS A 79 7.41 -4.14 4.52
CA LYS A 79 8.40 -5.19 4.77
C LYS A 79 9.78 -4.77 4.27
N LYS A 80 10.83 -5.37 4.83
CA LYS A 80 12.24 -5.14 4.43
C LYS A 80 12.64 -3.66 4.53
N LEU A 81 12.26 -3.00 5.63
CA LEU A 81 12.59 -1.62 5.93
C LEU A 81 13.50 -1.56 7.17
N THR A 82 14.37 -0.58 7.22
CA THR A 82 15.06 -0.20 8.46
C THR A 82 14.05 0.30 9.50
N LEU A 83 14.45 0.45 10.75
CA LEU A 83 13.57 0.98 11.80
C LEU A 83 13.10 2.40 11.48
N GLU A 84 13.99 3.25 10.97
CA GLU A 84 13.67 4.62 10.57
C GLU A 84 12.66 4.65 9.43
N GLU A 85 12.91 3.89 8.35
CA GLU A 85 11.98 3.76 7.22
C GLU A 85 10.62 3.19 7.66
N MET A 86 10.60 2.24 8.60
CA MET A 86 9.36 1.66 9.12
C MET A 86 8.54 2.70 9.87
N ASN A 87 9.18 3.52 10.69
CA ASN A 87 8.53 4.62 11.42
C ASN A 87 7.96 5.66 10.45
N ALA A 88 8.75 6.09 9.46
CA ALA A 88 8.32 7.02 8.43
C ALA A 88 7.14 6.46 7.61
N ALA A 89 7.23 5.21 7.14
CA ALA A 89 6.18 4.55 6.38
C ALA A 89 4.89 4.35 7.19
N THR A 90 5.01 4.05 8.48
CA THR A 90 3.86 3.89 9.39
C THR A 90 3.14 5.23 9.62
N THR A 91 3.91 6.30 9.82
CA THR A 91 3.37 7.66 9.97
C THR A 91 2.69 8.12 8.69
N ALA A 92 3.34 7.91 7.53
CA ALA A 92 2.76 8.22 6.22
C ALA A 92 1.46 7.44 5.99
N ARG A 93 1.44 6.12 6.28
CA ARG A 93 0.24 5.28 6.16
C ARG A 93 -0.91 5.81 6.99
N LYS A 94 -0.66 6.17 8.25
CA LYS A 94 -1.70 6.73 9.14
C LYS A 94 -2.30 8.00 8.53
N SER A 95 -1.45 8.95 8.14
CA SER A 95 -1.89 10.23 7.56
C SER A 95 -2.64 10.05 6.23
N ILE A 96 -2.18 9.15 5.34
CA ILE A 96 -2.84 8.85 4.06
C ILE A 96 -4.21 8.22 4.31
N LYS A 97 -4.30 7.28 5.27
CA LYS A 97 -5.56 6.64 5.63
C LYS A 97 -6.56 7.67 6.20
N GLU A 98 -6.15 8.53 7.10
CA GLU A 98 -6.98 9.59 7.68
C GLU A 98 -7.51 10.55 6.61
N LEU A 99 -6.69 10.90 5.61
CA LEU A 99 -7.11 11.72 4.47
C LEU A 99 -8.15 10.98 3.61
N ALA A 100 -7.96 9.70 3.34
CA ALA A 100 -8.91 8.90 2.58
C ALA A 100 -10.26 8.76 3.32
N ASP A 101 -10.24 8.51 4.63
CA ASP A 101 -11.43 8.48 5.48
C ASP A 101 -12.15 9.84 5.44
N SER A 102 -11.39 10.93 5.46
CA SER A 102 -11.95 12.30 5.36
C SER A 102 -12.58 12.58 3.99
N ILE A 103 -11.98 12.07 2.89
CA ILE A 103 -12.58 12.17 1.54
C ILE A 103 -13.92 11.42 1.50
N ALA A 104 -13.99 10.25 2.14
CA ALA A 104 -15.20 9.41 2.14
C ALA A 104 -16.39 10.09 2.79
N ILE A 105 -16.17 10.94 3.79
CA ILE A 105 -17.23 11.64 4.54
C ILE A 105 -17.35 13.14 4.21
N ALA A 106 -16.53 13.63 3.29
CA ALA A 106 -16.53 15.06 2.95
C ALA A 106 -17.89 15.52 2.37
N PRO A 107 -18.41 16.68 2.80
CA PRO A 107 -19.77 17.12 2.46
C PRO A 107 -19.92 17.57 0.99
N SER A 108 -18.82 17.83 0.29
CA SER A 108 -18.84 18.32 -1.08
C SER A 108 -17.68 17.81 -1.92
N ILE A 109 -17.88 17.80 -3.24
CA ILE A 109 -16.82 17.44 -4.21
C ILE A 109 -15.60 18.37 -4.11
N ASN A 110 -15.79 19.64 -3.76
CA ASN A 110 -14.69 20.57 -3.62
C ASN A 110 -13.84 20.29 -2.38
N GLU A 111 -14.46 19.88 -1.28
CA GLU A 111 -13.71 19.41 -0.09
C GLU A 111 -12.99 18.09 -0.39
N GLN A 112 -13.62 17.17 -1.12
CA GLN A 112 -12.96 15.95 -1.58
C GLN A 112 -11.71 16.24 -2.41
N ARG A 113 -11.76 17.25 -3.31
CA ARG A 113 -10.61 17.69 -4.11
C ARG A 113 -9.46 18.22 -3.26
N LYS A 114 -9.75 19.09 -2.29
CA LYS A 114 -8.74 19.64 -1.36
C LYS A 114 -8.04 18.54 -0.54
N LEU A 115 -8.80 17.54 -0.10
CA LEU A 115 -8.26 16.42 0.66
C LEU A 115 -7.45 15.49 -0.25
N MET A 116 -7.90 15.27 -1.48
CA MET A 116 -7.20 14.45 -2.48
C MET A 116 -5.84 15.03 -2.86
N GLU A 117 -5.71 16.36 -2.94
CA GLU A 117 -4.43 17.02 -3.18
C GLU A 117 -3.40 16.61 -2.12
N LYS A 118 -3.75 16.75 -0.85
CA LYS A 118 -2.91 16.36 0.29
C LYS A 118 -2.61 14.86 0.31
N LEU A 119 -3.60 14.03 -0.04
CA LEU A 119 -3.43 12.59 -0.14
C LEU A 119 -2.44 12.23 -1.25
N SER A 120 -2.57 12.84 -2.43
CA SER A 120 -1.72 12.59 -3.58
C SER A 120 -0.25 12.89 -3.31
N GLU A 121 0.05 14.04 -2.69
CA GLU A 121 1.41 14.41 -2.30
C GLU A 121 2.05 13.37 -1.37
N LYS A 122 1.34 12.99 -0.30
CA LYS A 122 1.83 12.00 0.66
C LYS A 122 1.96 10.60 0.06
N PHE A 123 1.03 10.23 -0.81
CA PHE A 123 1.00 8.92 -1.44
C PHE A 123 2.17 8.76 -2.41
N TRP A 124 2.54 9.79 -3.17
CA TRP A 124 3.69 9.76 -4.07
C TRP A 124 5.01 9.46 -3.34
N VAL A 125 5.19 9.97 -2.13
CA VAL A 125 6.41 9.73 -1.32
C VAL A 125 6.64 8.24 -1.05
N ILE A 126 5.58 7.47 -0.85
CA ILE A 126 5.67 6.05 -0.48
C ILE A 126 5.29 5.09 -1.61
N ILE A 127 4.97 5.62 -2.81
CA ILE A 127 4.35 4.83 -3.88
C ILE A 127 5.21 3.65 -4.34
N ASP A 128 6.54 3.77 -4.33
CA ASP A 128 7.47 2.68 -4.68
C ASP A 128 7.30 1.44 -3.79
N LYS A 129 6.84 1.64 -2.57
CA LYS A 129 6.63 0.55 -1.61
C LYS A 129 5.28 -0.16 -1.81
N VAL A 130 4.35 0.48 -2.51
CA VAL A 130 2.95 0.01 -2.69
C VAL A 130 2.53 -0.20 -4.14
N LYS A 131 3.32 0.24 -5.12
CA LYS A 131 2.99 -0.03 -6.53
C LYS A 131 3.25 -1.49 -6.91
N PRO A 132 2.44 -2.10 -7.80
CA PRO A 132 2.76 -3.37 -8.44
C PRO A 132 4.02 -3.24 -9.31
N GLU A 133 4.75 -4.36 -9.49
CA GLU A 133 6.01 -4.34 -10.25
C GLU A 133 5.83 -3.91 -11.72
N ASN A 134 4.76 -4.34 -12.37
CA ASN A 134 4.52 -4.14 -13.79
C ASN A 134 3.52 -3.01 -14.10
N MET A 135 3.32 -2.08 -13.19
CA MET A 135 2.40 -0.96 -13.38
C MET A 135 3.17 0.37 -13.38
N PRO A 136 3.33 1.03 -14.53
CA PRO A 136 3.91 2.36 -14.56
C PRO A 136 2.96 3.36 -13.89
N LEU A 137 3.52 4.27 -13.11
CA LEU A 137 2.76 5.34 -12.46
C LEU A 137 3.45 6.67 -12.72
N TYR A 138 2.65 7.66 -13.05
CA TYR A 138 3.07 9.00 -13.42
C TYR A 138 2.64 10.00 -12.36
N GLN A 139 3.55 10.81 -11.87
CA GLN A 139 3.20 12.02 -11.16
C GLN A 139 2.90 13.12 -12.18
N GLN A 140 1.68 13.60 -12.14
CA GLN A 140 1.22 14.69 -13.00
C GLN A 140 1.03 15.96 -12.15
N LYS A 141 1.27 17.13 -12.74
CA LYS A 141 1.18 18.44 -12.08
C LYS A 141 0.47 19.45 -12.97
N CYS A 142 -0.45 20.21 -12.40
CA CYS A 142 -1.00 21.39 -13.02
C CYS A 142 -0.04 22.57 -12.78
N PRO A 143 0.67 23.11 -13.79
CA PRO A 143 1.63 24.19 -13.57
C PRO A 143 0.98 25.49 -13.09
N MET A 144 -0.29 25.73 -13.44
CA MET A 144 -1.02 26.94 -13.04
C MET A 144 -1.40 26.92 -11.56
N MET A 145 -1.74 25.76 -11.00
CA MET A 145 -2.25 25.63 -9.63
C MET A 145 -1.23 24.98 -8.69
N GLY A 146 -0.16 24.40 -9.24
CA GLY A 146 0.84 23.68 -8.46
C GLY A 146 0.39 22.32 -7.93
N THR A 147 -0.88 21.94 -8.11
CA THR A 147 -1.46 20.69 -7.59
C THR A 147 -0.93 19.47 -8.33
N THR A 148 -0.71 18.37 -7.60
CA THR A 148 -0.19 17.11 -8.15
C THR A 148 -1.16 15.95 -7.94
N TRP A 149 -1.09 14.96 -8.81
CA TRP A 149 -1.81 13.68 -8.67
C TRP A 149 -1.04 12.54 -9.30
N VAL A 150 -1.46 11.32 -9.02
CA VAL A 150 -0.90 10.11 -9.63
C VAL A 150 -1.85 9.58 -10.69
N SER A 151 -1.30 9.12 -11.80
CA SER A 151 -2.03 8.46 -12.89
C SER A 151 -1.26 7.21 -13.35
N ASN A 152 -1.95 6.24 -13.90
CA ASN A 152 -1.35 5.10 -14.62
C ASN A 152 -1.24 5.37 -16.14
N GLU A 153 -1.64 6.55 -16.58
CA GLU A 153 -1.58 6.99 -17.97
C GLU A 153 -0.88 8.34 -18.07
N LYS A 154 -0.18 8.56 -19.20
CA LYS A 154 0.46 9.87 -19.50
C LYS A 154 -0.56 10.93 -19.90
N LYS A 155 -1.76 10.50 -20.33
CA LYS A 155 -2.85 11.43 -20.65
C LYS A 155 -3.20 12.27 -19.42
N ILE A 156 -3.27 13.59 -19.63
CA ILE A 156 -3.63 14.52 -18.57
C ILE A 156 -5.14 14.60 -18.42
N GLU A 157 -5.61 14.29 -17.23
CA GLU A 157 -6.99 14.47 -16.79
C GLU A 157 -6.98 15.01 -15.36
N ASN A 158 -7.04 16.33 -15.25
CA ASN A 158 -6.91 17.06 -13.98
C ASN A 158 -8.15 16.82 -13.08
N PRO A 159 -7.99 16.16 -11.93
CA PRO A 159 -9.12 15.85 -11.05
C PRO A 159 -9.61 17.05 -10.23
N TYR A 160 -8.80 18.09 -10.14
CA TYR A 160 -9.11 19.25 -9.28
C TYR A 160 -9.92 20.31 -10.00
N TYR A 161 -9.69 20.49 -11.31
CA TYR A 161 -10.30 21.54 -12.13
C TYR A 161 -10.87 21.01 -13.44
N PRO A 162 -11.74 19.96 -13.42
CA PRO A 162 -12.15 19.28 -14.65
C PRO A 162 -13.00 20.13 -15.61
N LYS A 163 -13.66 21.18 -15.11
CA LYS A 163 -14.49 22.06 -15.96
C LYS A 163 -13.66 23.02 -16.80
N ASN A 164 -12.59 23.59 -16.23
CA ASN A 164 -11.88 24.70 -16.85
C ASN A 164 -10.45 24.32 -17.26
N MET A 165 -9.87 23.27 -16.66
CA MET A 165 -8.47 22.90 -16.81
C MET A 165 -8.30 21.37 -16.90
N LEU A 166 -9.23 20.65 -17.54
CA LEU A 166 -9.18 19.18 -17.63
C LEU A 166 -7.84 18.69 -18.18
N THR A 167 -7.33 19.33 -19.21
CA THR A 167 -6.05 18.97 -19.86
C THR A 167 -4.86 19.81 -19.39
N CYS A 168 -5.05 20.64 -18.36
CA CYS A 168 -3.95 21.41 -17.77
C CYS A 168 -3.12 20.50 -16.87
N GLY A 169 -1.93 20.19 -17.34
CA GLY A 169 -0.96 19.38 -16.60
C GLY A 169 0.17 18.88 -17.48
N GLU A 170 1.18 18.38 -16.80
CA GLU A 170 2.35 17.73 -17.40
C GLU A 170 2.79 16.55 -16.54
N VAL A 171 3.47 15.58 -17.13
CA VAL A 171 4.11 14.49 -16.39
C VAL A 171 5.45 15.02 -15.87
N ILE A 172 5.61 15.02 -14.54
CA ILE A 172 6.83 15.52 -13.89
C ILE A 172 7.73 14.40 -13.34
N ALA A 173 7.21 13.20 -13.15
CA ALA A 173 7.99 12.03 -12.73
C ALA A 173 7.28 10.74 -13.13
N GLU A 174 8.06 9.65 -13.24
CA GLU A 174 7.61 8.29 -13.52
C GLU A 174 8.26 7.32 -12.52
N LYS A 175 7.50 6.32 -12.08
CA LYS A 175 7.96 5.24 -11.20
C LYS A 175 7.46 3.88 -11.66
#